data_9cbddf120afe8ad25ea694ca017c3234
#
_entry.id   9cbddf120afe8ad25ea694ca017c3234
#
_cell.length_a   1.000
_cell.length_b   1.000
_cell.length_c   1.000
_cell.angle_alpha   90.00
_cell.angle_beta   90.00
_cell.angle_gamma   90.00
#
_symmetry.space_group_name_H-M   'P 1'
#
loop_
_entity.id
_entity.type
_entity.pdbx_description
1 polymer ?
#
loop_
_entity_poly.entity_id
_entity_poly.type
_entity_poly.pdbx_seq_one_letter_code
_entity_poly.pdbx_strand_id
1 'polypeptide(L)'
;MRHLMSPLDLSKEELEDLLTLASDIEKNPKKYAHVCDDKRLATCFYEPSTRTRLSFEAAMMNLGGKVLGFSSAGSSSASKGESVADTIRVVSCYADICAMRHPKEGAPLVASMSSSIPVINAGDGGHQHPTQTLTDLLTIRSLKGRLDNLTIGLCGDLKFGRTVHSLIEALVLRYSNVKFVLISPEELRVPSYIREDILEKNNVEFEEVERLEDALPKLDILYMTRVQKERFFNEEDYVRMKDFYILDKQKMELAPKDMYILHPLPRVNEIAVEVDDDPRAAYFKQAQYGVYVRMALILRLLEVEV
;
A
#
# COMPACT_ATOMS: atom_id res chain seq x y z
N MET A 1 23.08 5.34 5.75
CA MET A 1 21.79 4.90 6.31
C MET A 1 20.69 5.30 5.35
N ARG A 2 19.79 4.40 5.03
CA ARG A 2 18.72 4.59 4.05
C ARG A 2 17.36 4.58 4.74
N HIS A 3 16.40 5.38 4.22
CA HIS A 3 15.02 5.44 4.67
C HIS A 3 14.09 5.06 3.51
N LEU A 4 12.81 4.79 3.77
CA LEU A 4 11.79 4.63 2.73
C LEU A 4 10.66 5.65 2.97
N MET A 5 10.62 6.70 2.17
CA MET A 5 9.59 7.76 2.24
C MET A 5 8.55 7.60 1.13
N SER A 6 8.99 7.15 -0.06
CA SER A 6 8.19 6.95 -1.26
C SER A 6 8.55 5.61 -1.92
N PRO A 7 7.62 4.98 -2.68
CA PRO A 7 7.97 3.81 -3.51
C PRO A 7 9.08 4.12 -4.53
N LEU A 8 9.20 5.39 -4.91
CA LEU A 8 10.19 5.86 -5.89
C LEU A 8 11.61 6.01 -5.31
N ASP A 9 11.79 5.88 -4.00
CA ASP A 9 13.12 5.86 -3.36
C ASP A 9 13.93 4.60 -3.74
N LEU A 10 13.25 3.59 -4.26
CA LEU A 10 13.87 2.38 -4.79
C LEU A 10 14.08 2.51 -6.30
N SER A 11 15.27 2.14 -6.81
CA SER A 11 15.44 1.95 -8.25
C SER A 11 14.61 0.76 -8.75
N LYS A 12 14.50 0.56 -10.08
CA LYS A 12 13.79 -0.61 -10.63
C LYS A 12 14.45 -1.90 -10.16
N GLU A 13 15.78 -1.96 -10.21
CA GLU A 13 16.58 -3.11 -9.81
C GLU A 13 16.39 -3.44 -8.32
N GLU A 14 16.46 -2.42 -7.46
CA GLU A 14 16.24 -2.58 -6.02
C GLU A 14 14.83 -3.04 -5.68
N LEU A 15 13.83 -2.54 -6.43
CA LEU A 15 12.44 -2.97 -6.29
C LEU A 15 12.28 -4.44 -6.69
N GLU A 16 12.84 -4.85 -7.83
CA GLU A 16 12.80 -6.25 -8.29
C GLU A 16 13.52 -7.20 -7.32
N ASP A 17 14.67 -6.80 -6.79
CA ASP A 17 15.39 -7.53 -5.75
C ASP A 17 14.58 -7.67 -4.46
N LEU A 18 13.93 -6.58 -4.04
CA LEU A 18 13.04 -6.59 -2.87
C LEU A 18 11.87 -7.55 -3.05
N LEU A 19 11.20 -7.48 -4.20
CA LEU A 19 10.06 -8.36 -4.52
C LEU A 19 10.51 -9.83 -4.64
N THR A 20 11.72 -10.06 -5.13
CA THR A 20 12.30 -11.41 -5.25
C THR A 20 12.61 -11.97 -3.86
N LEU A 21 13.23 -11.18 -2.98
CA LEU A 21 13.46 -11.56 -1.59
C LEU A 21 12.14 -11.84 -0.86
N ALA A 22 11.11 -11.01 -1.04
CA ALA A 22 9.81 -11.24 -0.45
C ALA A 22 9.15 -12.54 -0.91
N SER A 23 9.34 -12.90 -2.19
CA SER A 23 8.86 -14.17 -2.74
C SER A 23 9.65 -15.37 -2.22
N ASP A 24 10.94 -15.21 -1.93
CA ASP A 24 11.75 -16.28 -1.29
C ASP A 24 11.33 -16.47 0.17
N ILE A 25 11.06 -15.37 0.90
CA ILE A 25 10.55 -15.43 2.27
C ILE A 25 9.20 -16.16 2.33
N GLU A 26 8.28 -15.92 1.40
CA GLU A 26 7.00 -16.63 1.29
C GLU A 26 7.22 -18.14 1.17
N LYS A 27 8.15 -18.57 0.31
CA LYS A 27 8.41 -19.98 0.01
C LYS A 27 9.22 -20.67 1.10
N ASN A 28 10.12 -19.96 1.77
CA ASN A 28 11.11 -20.48 2.70
C ASN A 28 11.08 -19.77 4.07
N PRO A 29 9.92 -19.63 4.75
CA PRO A 29 9.80 -18.76 5.93
C PRO A 29 10.74 -19.18 7.08
N LYS A 30 11.02 -20.47 7.22
CA LYS A 30 11.92 -20.98 8.28
C LYS A 30 13.37 -20.52 8.12
N LYS A 31 13.83 -20.26 6.89
CA LYS A 31 15.17 -19.73 6.61
C LYS A 31 15.37 -18.37 7.28
N TYR A 32 14.31 -17.59 7.41
CA TYR A 32 14.34 -16.21 7.86
C TYR A 32 13.91 -16.02 9.33
N ALA A 33 13.50 -17.10 10.03
CA ALA A 33 12.86 -17.01 11.34
C ALA A 33 13.74 -16.47 12.48
N HIS A 34 15.07 -16.39 12.29
CA HIS A 34 16.05 -15.99 13.32
C HIS A 34 17.07 -14.97 12.84
N VAL A 35 16.86 -14.35 11.67
CA VAL A 35 17.84 -13.43 11.07
C VAL A 35 17.85 -12.04 11.73
N CYS A 36 16.86 -11.75 12.58
CA CYS A 36 16.73 -10.50 13.33
C CYS A 36 16.56 -10.70 14.85
N ASP A 37 17.04 -11.81 15.44
CA ASP A 37 16.85 -12.14 16.86
C ASP A 37 17.32 -11.03 17.82
N ASP A 38 18.34 -10.25 17.45
CA ASP A 38 18.91 -9.13 18.21
C ASP A 38 18.30 -7.77 17.85
N LYS A 39 17.43 -7.69 16.85
CA LYS A 39 16.89 -6.44 16.30
C LYS A 39 15.54 -6.04 16.91
N ARG A 40 15.27 -4.74 16.91
CA ARG A 40 14.03 -4.16 17.43
C ARG A 40 13.42 -3.21 16.40
N LEU A 41 12.15 -3.42 16.10
CA LEU A 41 11.33 -2.50 15.32
C LEU A 41 10.52 -1.60 16.26
N ALA A 42 10.59 -0.29 16.06
CA ALA A 42 9.65 0.65 16.65
C ALA A 42 8.46 0.90 15.71
N THR A 43 7.23 0.74 16.20
CA THR A 43 6.00 1.13 15.49
C THR A 43 5.45 2.42 16.09
N CYS A 44 5.75 3.57 15.47
CA CYS A 44 5.34 4.89 15.93
C CYS A 44 4.10 5.37 15.17
N PHE A 45 2.92 4.98 15.64
CA PHE A 45 1.64 5.25 14.98
C PHE A 45 0.90 6.38 15.69
N TYR A 46 0.90 7.58 15.10
CA TYR A 46 0.21 8.76 15.63
C TYR A 46 -1.28 8.80 15.32
N GLU A 47 -1.71 7.97 14.36
CA GLU A 47 -3.12 7.72 14.04
C GLU A 47 -3.43 6.21 14.02
N PRO A 48 -4.67 5.79 14.32
CA PRO A 48 -5.03 4.38 14.32
C PRO A 48 -4.83 3.72 12.96
N SER A 49 -4.17 2.57 12.94
CA SER A 49 -4.01 1.74 11.75
C SER A 49 -3.76 0.29 12.14
N THR A 50 -4.83 -0.48 12.28
CA THR A 50 -4.76 -1.87 12.73
C THR A 50 -3.91 -2.74 11.80
N ARG A 51 -4.24 -2.80 10.51
CA ARG A 51 -3.59 -3.70 9.55
C ARG A 51 -2.12 -3.36 9.33
N THR A 52 -1.80 -2.09 9.06
CA THR A 52 -0.41 -1.69 8.78
C THR A 52 0.48 -1.95 9.97
N ARG A 53 0.03 -1.59 11.18
CA ARG A 53 0.77 -1.82 12.42
C ARG A 53 1.01 -3.30 12.66
N LEU A 54 -0.06 -4.10 12.72
CA LEU A 54 0.05 -5.55 12.95
C LEU A 54 0.89 -6.26 11.89
N SER A 55 0.83 -5.80 10.62
CA SER A 55 1.64 -6.36 9.55
C SER A 55 3.14 -6.08 9.73
N PHE A 56 3.53 -4.87 10.19
CA PHE A 56 4.93 -4.57 10.53
C PHE A 56 5.41 -5.36 11.75
N GLU A 57 4.57 -5.44 12.78
CA GLU A 57 4.89 -6.19 14.00
C GLU A 57 5.04 -7.68 13.67
N ALA A 58 4.11 -8.27 12.91
CA ALA A 58 4.21 -9.64 12.44
C ALA A 58 5.46 -9.87 11.58
N ALA A 59 5.78 -8.92 10.67
CA ALA A 59 6.97 -9.03 9.84
C ALA A 59 8.25 -9.12 10.68
N MET A 60 8.40 -8.24 11.67
CA MET A 60 9.58 -8.27 12.55
C MET A 60 9.64 -9.52 13.42
N MET A 61 8.50 -9.93 13.98
CA MET A 61 8.43 -11.17 14.79
C MET A 61 8.72 -12.43 13.96
N ASN A 62 8.27 -12.48 12.71
CA ASN A 62 8.57 -13.60 11.80
C ASN A 62 10.06 -13.67 11.42
N LEU A 63 10.80 -12.58 11.56
CA LEU A 63 12.26 -12.53 11.40
C LEU A 63 13.02 -12.86 12.71
N GLY A 64 12.32 -13.14 13.80
CA GLY A 64 12.90 -13.40 15.14
C GLY A 64 13.06 -12.12 15.98
N GLY A 65 12.83 -10.96 15.43
CA GLY A 65 13.03 -9.68 16.10
C GLY A 65 11.95 -9.32 17.11
N LYS A 66 12.13 -8.20 17.78
CA LYS A 66 11.26 -7.69 18.84
C LYS A 66 10.59 -6.39 18.39
N VAL A 67 9.44 -6.08 18.99
CA VAL A 67 8.67 -4.89 18.66
C VAL A 67 8.40 -4.04 19.90
N LEU A 68 8.41 -2.72 19.72
CA LEU A 68 7.99 -1.74 20.72
C LEU A 68 7.29 -0.57 19.99
N GLY A 69 6.54 0.25 20.69
CA GLY A 69 5.92 1.41 20.05
C GLY A 69 4.62 1.85 20.69
N PHE A 70 3.89 2.70 19.97
CA PHE A 70 2.58 3.23 20.37
C PHE A 70 1.61 3.25 19.19
N SER A 71 0.30 3.29 19.49
CA SER A 71 -0.79 3.14 18.49
C SER A 71 -1.60 4.42 18.25
N SER A 72 -1.32 5.48 19.00
CA SER A 72 -1.98 6.78 18.85
C SER A 72 -1.12 7.90 19.42
N ALA A 73 -1.32 9.13 18.97
CA ALA A 73 -0.68 10.31 19.56
C ALA A 73 -1.00 10.45 21.06
N GLY A 74 -2.25 10.13 21.44
CA GLY A 74 -2.70 10.21 22.84
C GLY A 74 -2.00 9.24 23.79
N SER A 75 -1.43 8.13 23.28
CA SER A 75 -0.66 7.15 24.06
C SER A 75 0.87 7.39 24.02
N SER A 76 1.29 8.55 23.51
CA SER A 76 2.70 8.94 23.38
C SER A 76 2.99 10.32 23.97
N SER A 77 4.27 10.70 24.06
CA SER A 77 4.69 12.03 24.50
C SER A 77 4.23 13.17 23.57
N ALA A 78 3.76 12.86 22.36
CA ALA A 78 3.15 13.85 21.48
C ALA A 78 1.94 14.54 22.11
N SER A 79 1.20 13.85 22.99
CA SER A 79 0.10 14.43 23.80
C SER A 79 0.56 15.55 24.74
N LYS A 80 1.86 15.61 25.06
CA LYS A 80 2.50 16.64 25.88
C LYS A 80 3.21 17.71 25.04
N GLY A 81 3.11 17.64 23.69
CA GLY A 81 3.73 18.58 22.77
C GLY A 81 5.13 18.21 22.29
N GLU A 82 5.58 16.97 22.50
CA GLU A 82 6.87 16.50 21.98
C GLU A 82 6.85 16.51 20.44
N SER A 83 7.94 17.04 19.84
CA SER A 83 8.08 17.08 18.39
C SER A 83 8.37 15.71 17.80
N VAL A 84 8.03 15.51 16.51
CA VAL A 84 8.38 14.28 15.76
C VAL A 84 9.91 14.08 15.75
N ALA A 85 10.69 15.17 15.63
CA ALA A 85 12.15 15.13 15.63
C ALA A 85 12.72 14.64 16.98
N ASP A 86 12.14 15.07 18.10
CA ASP A 86 12.60 14.61 19.42
C ASP A 86 12.14 13.18 19.68
N THR A 87 10.89 12.84 19.34
CA THR A 87 10.40 11.47 19.45
C THR A 87 11.31 10.49 18.72
N ILE A 88 11.70 10.77 17.45
CA ILE A 88 12.53 9.82 16.71
C ILE A 88 13.96 9.72 17.26
N ARG A 89 14.54 10.81 17.80
CA ARG A 89 15.84 10.77 18.47
C ARG A 89 15.81 9.84 19.69
N VAL A 90 14.76 9.93 20.50
CA VAL A 90 14.56 9.04 21.66
C VAL A 90 14.32 7.59 21.21
N VAL A 91 13.45 7.37 20.22
CA VAL A 91 13.17 6.04 19.67
C VAL A 91 14.43 5.40 19.09
N SER A 92 15.32 6.19 18.48
CA SER A 92 16.59 5.71 17.95
C SER A 92 17.54 5.17 19.04
N CYS A 93 17.32 5.50 20.32
CA CYS A 93 18.07 4.91 21.43
C CYS A 93 17.54 3.52 21.82
N TYR A 94 16.37 3.12 21.37
CA TYR A 94 15.67 1.92 21.82
C TYR A 94 15.47 0.86 20.73
N ALA A 95 15.50 1.28 19.47
CA ALA A 95 15.20 0.43 18.31
C ALA A 95 16.26 0.54 17.23
N ASP A 96 16.28 -0.41 16.32
CA ASP A 96 17.20 -0.49 15.19
C ASP A 96 16.57 0.01 13.89
N ILE A 97 15.22 0.05 13.83
CA ILE A 97 14.44 0.54 12.69
C ILE A 97 13.08 1.06 13.18
N CYS A 98 12.51 2.05 12.50
CA CYS A 98 11.23 2.64 12.86
C CYS A 98 10.24 2.63 11.68
N ALA A 99 9.04 2.10 11.88
CA ALA A 99 7.90 2.32 11.01
C ALA A 99 7.01 3.42 11.60
N MET A 100 6.90 4.55 10.90
CA MET A 100 6.15 5.72 11.37
C MET A 100 4.92 5.96 10.51
N ARG A 101 3.77 6.09 11.18
CA ARG A 101 2.51 6.54 10.57
C ARG A 101 2.03 7.83 11.23
N HIS A 102 1.70 8.84 10.42
CA HIS A 102 1.34 10.16 10.94
C HIS A 102 0.20 10.79 10.13
N PRO A 103 -0.74 11.55 10.75
CA PRO A 103 -1.81 12.23 10.02
C PRO A 103 -1.32 13.44 9.18
N LYS A 104 -0.16 14.02 9.52
CA LYS A 104 0.42 15.14 8.77
C LYS A 104 1.37 14.61 7.69
N GLU A 105 1.18 15.12 6.48
CA GLU A 105 2.06 14.86 5.33
C GLU A 105 3.49 15.31 5.62
N GLY A 106 4.48 14.51 5.17
CA GLY A 106 5.89 14.78 5.36
C GLY A 106 6.45 14.53 6.78
N ALA A 107 5.63 14.17 7.78
CA ALA A 107 6.12 13.90 9.12
C ALA A 107 7.16 12.77 9.21
N PRO A 108 7.03 11.63 8.49
CA PRO A 108 8.08 10.63 8.42
C PRO A 108 9.38 11.13 7.78
N LEU A 109 9.29 12.06 6.81
CA LEU A 109 10.46 12.70 6.22
C LEU A 109 11.20 13.58 7.25
N VAL A 110 10.46 14.37 8.03
CA VAL A 110 11.04 15.14 9.15
C VAL A 110 11.71 14.21 10.16
N ALA A 111 11.07 13.08 10.49
CA ALA A 111 11.66 12.07 11.36
C ALA A 111 12.98 11.53 10.78
N SER A 112 13.01 11.19 9.48
CA SER A 112 14.22 10.64 8.85
C SER A 112 15.42 11.58 8.92
N MET A 113 15.20 12.91 8.84
CA MET A 113 16.25 13.93 8.96
C MET A 113 16.88 14.02 10.37
N SER A 114 16.18 13.51 11.39
CA SER A 114 16.61 13.58 12.80
C SER A 114 16.95 12.21 13.40
N SER A 115 16.76 11.15 12.62
CA SER A 115 16.92 9.77 13.06
C SER A 115 18.37 9.27 12.89
N SER A 116 18.82 8.45 13.83
CA SER A 116 20.06 7.65 13.69
C SER A 116 19.78 6.19 13.30
N ILE A 117 18.53 5.83 13.00
CA ILE A 117 18.09 4.52 12.52
C ILE A 117 17.24 4.66 11.26
N PRO A 118 17.11 3.63 10.41
CA PRO A 118 16.21 3.65 9.26
C PRO A 118 14.77 3.98 9.67
N VAL A 119 14.11 4.85 8.89
CA VAL A 119 12.69 5.21 9.04
C VAL A 119 11.92 4.76 7.81
N ILE A 120 10.80 4.08 8.03
CA ILE A 120 9.84 3.67 7.00
C ILE A 120 8.58 4.52 7.14
N ASN A 121 8.17 5.20 6.07
CA ASN A 121 6.85 5.82 5.98
C ASN A 121 5.78 4.73 5.91
N ALA A 122 5.03 4.54 6.99
CA ALA A 122 3.89 3.61 7.08
C ALA A 122 2.54 4.28 6.75
N GLY A 123 2.58 5.46 6.14
CA GLY A 123 1.45 6.30 5.73
C GLY A 123 1.49 7.68 6.37
N ASP A 124 1.45 8.73 5.56
CA ASP A 124 1.45 10.12 5.99
C ASP A 124 0.27 10.91 5.40
N GLY A 125 -0.79 11.06 6.18
CA GLY A 125 -1.98 11.83 5.79
C GLY A 125 -2.61 11.34 4.49
N GLY A 126 -2.82 12.25 3.55
CA GLY A 126 -3.32 11.98 2.19
C GLY A 126 -2.23 11.71 1.16
N HIS A 127 -0.96 11.86 1.51
CA HIS A 127 0.17 11.93 0.60
C HIS A 127 0.65 10.55 0.12
N GLN A 128 1.33 9.76 0.95
CA GLN A 128 1.99 8.52 0.53
C GLN A 128 1.67 7.32 1.43
N HIS A 129 1.70 6.12 0.84
CA HIS A 129 1.69 4.86 1.58
C HIS A 129 2.62 3.84 0.90
N PRO A 130 3.94 4.06 0.91
CA PRO A 130 4.90 3.30 0.08
C PRO A 130 4.82 1.79 0.28
N THR A 131 4.61 1.34 1.52
CA THR A 131 4.55 -0.10 1.79
C THR A 131 3.24 -0.76 1.33
N GLN A 132 2.17 0.01 1.08
CA GLN A 132 0.99 -0.53 0.40
C GLN A 132 1.29 -0.75 -1.07
N THR A 133 1.93 0.20 -1.74
CA THR A 133 2.36 0.03 -3.14
C THR A 133 3.27 -1.20 -3.32
N LEU A 134 4.25 -1.39 -2.43
CA LEU A 134 5.10 -2.60 -2.45
C LEU A 134 4.28 -3.88 -2.25
N THR A 135 3.27 -3.85 -1.39
CA THR A 135 2.33 -4.97 -1.18
C THR A 135 1.55 -5.27 -2.45
N ASP A 136 1.04 -4.25 -3.12
CA ASP A 136 0.24 -4.37 -4.34
C ASP A 136 1.09 -4.93 -5.49
N LEU A 137 2.31 -4.42 -5.67
CA LEU A 137 3.26 -4.92 -6.67
C LEU A 137 3.65 -6.38 -6.44
N LEU A 138 3.97 -6.77 -5.20
CA LEU A 138 4.25 -8.17 -4.87
C LEU A 138 3.04 -9.06 -5.17
N THR A 139 1.84 -8.60 -4.82
CA THR A 139 0.60 -9.36 -5.05
C THR A 139 0.36 -9.56 -6.54
N ILE A 140 0.42 -8.49 -7.35
CA ILE A 140 0.24 -8.57 -8.80
C ILE A 140 1.28 -9.51 -9.42
N ARG A 141 2.58 -9.33 -9.07
CA ARG A 141 3.66 -10.18 -9.56
C ARG A 141 3.47 -11.65 -9.20
N SER A 142 3.04 -11.94 -7.97
CA SER A 142 2.82 -13.32 -7.51
C SER A 142 1.63 -13.99 -8.18
N LEU A 143 0.60 -13.23 -8.56
CA LEU A 143 -0.63 -13.74 -9.18
C LEU A 143 -0.51 -13.84 -10.71
N LYS A 144 0.10 -12.82 -11.36
CA LYS A 144 0.20 -12.73 -12.83
C LYS A 144 1.56 -13.17 -13.37
N GLY A 145 2.57 -13.38 -12.52
CA GLY A 145 3.94 -13.71 -12.91
C GLY A 145 4.71 -12.55 -13.55
N ARG A 146 4.11 -11.38 -13.68
CA ARG A 146 4.67 -10.20 -14.35
C ARG A 146 4.09 -8.90 -13.78
N LEU A 147 4.76 -7.77 -14.06
CA LEU A 147 4.27 -6.41 -13.82
C LEU A 147 4.19 -5.58 -15.11
N ASP A 148 4.77 -6.09 -16.19
CA ASP A 148 4.64 -5.54 -17.55
C ASP A 148 3.44 -6.14 -18.28
N ASN A 149 2.95 -5.45 -19.33
CA ASN A 149 1.88 -5.94 -20.23
C ASN A 149 0.58 -6.30 -19.47
N LEU A 150 0.12 -5.42 -18.59
CA LEU A 150 -1.10 -5.59 -17.79
C LEU A 150 -2.13 -4.52 -18.10
N THR A 151 -3.39 -4.91 -18.08
CA THR A 151 -4.53 -3.98 -18.05
C THR A 151 -5.10 -3.95 -16.64
N ILE A 152 -4.98 -2.79 -15.97
CA ILE A 152 -5.35 -2.61 -14.57
C ILE A 152 -6.55 -1.69 -14.47
N GLY A 153 -7.66 -2.20 -13.96
CA GLY A 153 -8.83 -1.43 -13.59
C GLY A 153 -8.66 -0.87 -12.18
N LEU A 154 -8.81 0.43 -12.04
CA LEU A 154 -8.80 1.13 -10.74
C LEU A 154 -10.22 1.67 -10.51
N CYS A 155 -10.91 1.18 -9.47
CA CYS A 155 -12.33 1.42 -9.28
C CYS A 155 -12.64 2.05 -7.93
N GLY A 156 -13.45 3.11 -7.93
CA GLY A 156 -14.00 3.77 -6.75
C GLY A 156 -13.51 5.21 -6.57
N ASP A 157 -12.94 5.54 -5.42
CA ASP A 157 -12.42 6.88 -5.13
C ASP A 157 -11.01 7.05 -5.70
N LEU A 158 -10.92 7.53 -6.95
CA LEU A 158 -9.65 7.77 -7.61
C LEU A 158 -9.11 9.18 -7.34
N LYS A 159 -9.94 10.09 -6.81
CA LYS A 159 -9.58 11.47 -6.51
C LYS A 159 -8.72 11.58 -5.24
N PHE A 160 -9.11 10.90 -4.17
CA PHE A 160 -8.45 10.95 -2.87
C PHE A 160 -7.68 9.67 -2.54
N GLY A 161 -7.69 8.71 -3.47
CA GLY A 161 -7.09 7.39 -3.32
C GLY A 161 -5.56 7.37 -3.41
N ARG A 162 -4.84 7.80 -2.37
CA ARG A 162 -3.36 7.82 -2.36
C ARG A 162 -2.73 6.48 -2.75
N THR A 163 -3.36 5.34 -2.43
CA THR A 163 -2.88 4.01 -2.83
C THR A 163 -2.97 3.81 -4.34
N VAL A 164 -4.03 4.33 -4.96
CA VAL A 164 -4.20 4.35 -6.43
C VAL A 164 -3.12 5.20 -7.07
N HIS A 165 -2.90 6.43 -6.58
CA HIS A 165 -1.92 7.35 -7.13
C HIS A 165 -0.51 6.75 -7.08
N SER A 166 -0.09 6.26 -5.90
CA SER A 166 1.24 5.66 -5.73
C SER A 166 1.42 4.38 -6.57
N LEU A 167 0.35 3.59 -6.78
CA LEU A 167 0.40 2.40 -7.63
C LEU A 167 0.55 2.78 -9.11
N ILE A 168 -0.21 3.78 -9.58
CA ILE A 168 -0.06 4.32 -10.95
C ILE A 168 1.38 4.79 -11.18
N GLU A 169 1.90 5.66 -10.30
CA GLU A 169 3.26 6.18 -10.40
C GLU A 169 4.31 5.06 -10.45
N ALA A 170 4.23 4.09 -9.55
CA ALA A 170 5.18 2.99 -9.49
C ALA A 170 5.16 2.14 -10.76
N LEU A 171 3.97 1.83 -11.30
CA LEU A 171 3.82 1.03 -12.50
C LEU A 171 4.28 1.80 -13.74
N VAL A 172 3.86 3.05 -13.91
CA VAL A 172 4.21 3.87 -15.08
C VAL A 172 5.71 4.13 -15.17
N LEU A 173 6.35 4.42 -14.04
CA LEU A 173 7.76 4.80 -14.02
C LEU A 173 8.73 3.62 -14.01
N ARG A 174 8.25 2.39 -13.76
CA ARG A 174 9.11 1.21 -13.60
C ARG A 174 8.84 0.08 -14.60
N TYR A 175 7.63 0.01 -15.17
CA TYR A 175 7.18 -1.11 -16.00
C TYR A 175 6.66 -0.63 -17.36
N SER A 176 6.59 -1.55 -18.33
CA SER A 176 6.25 -1.25 -19.72
C SER A 176 4.88 -1.83 -20.09
N ASN A 177 4.20 -1.18 -21.04
CA ASN A 177 2.91 -1.65 -21.57
C ASN A 177 1.85 -1.91 -20.49
N VAL A 178 1.83 -1.09 -19.45
CA VAL A 178 0.73 -1.09 -18.47
C VAL A 178 -0.35 -0.14 -18.98
N LYS A 179 -1.59 -0.63 -19.05
CA LYS A 179 -2.78 0.12 -19.43
C LYS A 179 -3.68 0.29 -18.22
N PHE A 180 -4.33 1.43 -18.12
CA PHE A 180 -5.25 1.69 -17.03
C PHE A 180 -6.67 1.90 -17.52
N VAL A 181 -7.63 1.29 -16.80
CA VAL A 181 -9.05 1.59 -16.90
C VAL A 181 -9.46 2.27 -15.61
N LEU A 182 -9.73 3.57 -15.68
CA LEU A 182 -10.08 4.41 -14.54
C LEU A 182 -11.59 4.43 -14.37
N ILE A 183 -12.09 3.72 -13.36
CA ILE A 183 -13.52 3.44 -13.17
C ILE A 183 -14.01 4.29 -12.00
N SER A 184 -14.62 5.42 -12.29
CA SER A 184 -15.12 6.35 -11.26
C SER A 184 -16.24 7.23 -11.80
N PRO A 185 -17.14 7.73 -10.92
CA PRO A 185 -18.01 8.84 -11.30
C PRO A 185 -17.17 10.09 -11.55
N GLU A 186 -17.73 11.07 -12.25
CA GLU A 186 -17.02 12.29 -12.65
C GLU A 186 -16.37 13.02 -11.47
N GLU A 187 -17.04 13.09 -10.34
CA GLU A 187 -16.60 13.78 -9.14
C GLU A 187 -15.39 13.12 -8.43
N LEU A 188 -15.15 11.82 -8.70
CA LEU A 188 -14.10 11.01 -8.09
C LEU A 188 -13.01 10.59 -9.07
N ARG A 189 -12.91 11.22 -10.25
CA ARG A 189 -11.84 10.98 -11.22
C ARG A 189 -10.47 11.31 -10.66
N VAL A 190 -9.45 10.69 -11.23
CA VAL A 190 -8.05 11.00 -10.87
C VAL A 190 -7.76 12.48 -11.02
N PRO A 191 -6.98 13.09 -10.12
CA PRO A 191 -6.62 14.50 -10.22
C PRO A 191 -5.68 14.77 -11.41
N SER A 192 -5.64 16.04 -11.84
CA SER A 192 -4.86 16.47 -13.02
C SER A 192 -3.39 16.09 -12.93
N TYR A 193 -2.76 16.17 -11.75
CA TYR A 193 -1.35 15.82 -11.59
C TYR A 193 -1.05 14.32 -11.85
N ILE A 194 -2.02 13.41 -11.61
CA ILE A 194 -1.87 12.01 -12.01
C ILE A 194 -2.14 11.84 -13.51
N ARG A 195 -3.20 12.48 -14.01
CA ARG A 195 -3.58 12.37 -15.41
C ARG A 195 -2.53 12.98 -16.34
N GLU A 196 -2.19 14.25 -16.12
CA GLU A 196 -1.33 15.03 -17.02
C GLU A 196 0.16 14.73 -16.81
N ASP A 197 0.63 14.77 -15.53
CA ASP A 197 2.05 14.64 -15.22
C ASP A 197 2.56 13.19 -15.20
N ILE A 198 1.67 12.21 -14.96
CA ILE A 198 2.07 10.79 -14.88
C ILE A 198 1.60 10.03 -16.13
N LEU A 199 0.29 10.01 -16.43
CA LEU A 199 -0.22 9.17 -17.51
C LEU A 199 0.07 9.77 -18.89
N GLU A 200 -0.38 10.99 -19.17
CA GLU A 200 -0.24 11.63 -20.48
C GLU A 200 1.23 11.91 -20.81
N LYS A 201 2.00 12.47 -19.88
CA LYS A 201 3.41 12.81 -20.06
C LYS A 201 4.29 11.59 -20.38
N ASN A 202 3.93 10.40 -19.87
CA ASN A 202 4.62 9.16 -20.15
C ASN A 202 3.98 8.35 -21.29
N ASN A 203 3.03 8.91 -22.04
CA ASN A 203 2.31 8.27 -23.15
C ASN A 203 1.68 6.93 -22.75
N VAL A 204 1.13 6.84 -21.55
CA VAL A 204 0.47 5.63 -21.05
C VAL A 204 -0.94 5.54 -21.64
N GLU A 205 -1.30 4.36 -22.13
CA GLU A 205 -2.66 4.10 -22.60
C GLU A 205 -3.62 4.01 -21.40
N PHE A 206 -4.64 4.86 -21.36
CA PHE A 206 -5.68 4.79 -20.35
C PHE A 206 -7.04 5.21 -20.91
N GLU A 207 -8.09 4.76 -20.26
CA GLU A 207 -9.46 5.19 -20.53
C GLU A 207 -10.19 5.47 -19.22
N GLU A 208 -11.13 6.40 -19.24
CA GLU A 208 -12.02 6.71 -18.13
C GLU A 208 -13.42 6.18 -18.45
N VAL A 209 -13.97 5.39 -17.55
CA VAL A 209 -15.31 4.82 -17.66
C VAL A 209 -16.08 5.00 -16.35
N GLU A 210 -17.39 5.09 -16.43
CA GLU A 210 -18.24 5.23 -15.25
C GLU A 210 -18.77 3.87 -14.76
N ARG A 211 -18.96 2.91 -15.67
CA ARG A 211 -19.58 1.62 -15.33
C ARG A 211 -18.50 0.54 -15.18
N LEU A 212 -18.59 -0.17 -14.06
CA LEU A 212 -17.69 -1.28 -13.77
C LEU A 212 -17.83 -2.42 -14.81
N GLU A 213 -19.06 -2.68 -15.24
CA GLU A 213 -19.38 -3.74 -16.20
C GLU A 213 -18.71 -3.53 -17.57
N ASP A 214 -18.48 -2.27 -17.98
CA ASP A 214 -17.84 -1.96 -19.26
C ASP A 214 -16.31 -2.20 -19.20
N ALA A 215 -15.75 -2.19 -18.00
CA ALA A 215 -14.33 -2.44 -17.75
C ALA A 215 -13.99 -3.92 -17.59
N LEU A 216 -14.79 -4.66 -16.81
CA LEU A 216 -14.47 -6.01 -16.34
C LEU A 216 -13.95 -6.98 -17.42
N PRO A 217 -14.52 -7.04 -18.65
CA PRO A 217 -14.11 -8.05 -19.65
C PRO A 217 -12.65 -7.94 -20.13
N LYS A 218 -11.99 -6.82 -19.89
CA LYS A 218 -10.65 -6.52 -20.44
C LYS A 218 -9.53 -6.45 -19.39
N LEU A 219 -9.86 -6.68 -18.10
CA LEU A 219 -8.92 -6.48 -17.01
C LEU A 219 -8.08 -7.73 -16.71
N ASP A 220 -6.80 -7.53 -16.42
CA ASP A 220 -5.93 -8.48 -15.73
C ASP A 220 -6.08 -8.37 -14.22
N ILE A 221 -6.20 -7.14 -13.72
CA ILE A 221 -6.33 -6.81 -12.30
C ILE A 221 -7.47 -5.80 -12.14
N LEU A 222 -8.33 -6.04 -11.18
CA LEU A 222 -9.30 -5.06 -10.67
C LEU A 222 -8.87 -4.63 -9.26
N TYR A 223 -8.48 -3.37 -9.12
CA TYR A 223 -8.14 -2.77 -7.82
C TYR A 223 -9.32 -1.93 -7.35
N MET A 224 -10.06 -2.45 -6.39
CA MET A 224 -11.21 -1.77 -5.79
C MET A 224 -10.79 -0.88 -4.64
N THR A 225 -11.41 0.28 -4.51
CA THR A 225 -11.25 1.17 -3.36
C THR A 225 -12.61 1.57 -2.80
N ARG A 226 -12.67 1.80 -1.49
CA ARG A 226 -13.87 2.36 -0.87
C ARG A 226 -13.95 3.87 -1.13
N VAL A 227 -15.15 4.40 -1.15
CA VAL A 227 -15.41 5.84 -1.08
C VAL A 227 -15.12 6.31 0.35
N GLN A 228 -14.20 7.26 0.53
CA GLN A 228 -13.69 7.68 1.84
C GLN A 228 -14.56 8.78 2.46
N LYS A 229 -15.49 8.43 3.37
CA LYS A 229 -16.39 9.38 4.06
C LYS A 229 -15.64 10.58 4.64
N GLU A 230 -14.49 10.34 5.20
CA GLU A 230 -13.63 11.33 5.85
C GLU A 230 -13.06 12.42 4.92
N ARG A 231 -13.25 12.29 3.61
CA ARG A 231 -12.78 13.22 2.58
C ARG A 231 -13.88 14.11 2.00
N PHE A 232 -15.14 13.84 2.33
CA PHE A 232 -16.27 14.63 1.85
C PHE A 232 -16.59 15.76 2.83
N PHE A 233 -16.77 16.97 2.30
CA PHE A 233 -17.24 18.13 3.08
C PHE A 233 -18.74 18.06 3.36
N ASN A 234 -19.51 17.38 2.50
CA ASN A 234 -20.95 17.23 2.59
C ASN A 234 -21.31 15.74 2.72
N GLU A 235 -22.11 15.41 3.75
CA GLU A 235 -22.56 14.04 3.98
C GLU A 235 -23.52 13.53 2.88
N GLU A 236 -24.29 14.42 2.24
CA GLU A 236 -25.21 14.07 1.16
C GLU A 236 -24.44 13.56 -0.07
N ASP A 237 -23.30 14.19 -0.40
CA ASP A 237 -22.45 13.75 -1.51
C ASP A 237 -21.84 12.37 -1.22
N TYR A 238 -21.39 12.14 0.00
CA TYR A 238 -20.91 10.81 0.40
C TYR A 238 -22.01 9.75 0.29
N VAL A 239 -23.22 10.02 0.79
CA VAL A 239 -24.35 9.06 0.73
C VAL A 239 -24.70 8.71 -0.71
N ARG A 240 -24.64 9.68 -1.63
CA ARG A 240 -24.87 9.46 -3.06
C ARG A 240 -23.80 8.56 -3.69
N MET A 241 -22.53 8.67 -3.26
CA MET A 241 -21.37 8.02 -3.90
C MET A 241 -20.97 6.69 -3.25
N LYS A 242 -21.28 6.48 -1.95
CA LYS A 242 -20.76 5.34 -1.17
C LYS A 242 -21.13 3.97 -1.73
N ASP A 243 -22.28 3.84 -2.40
CA ASP A 243 -22.81 2.60 -2.95
C ASP A 243 -22.76 2.58 -4.49
N PHE A 244 -21.98 3.47 -5.11
CA PHE A 244 -21.95 3.60 -6.57
C PHE A 244 -21.35 2.35 -7.23
N TYR A 245 -20.36 1.73 -6.60
CA TYR A 245 -19.76 0.50 -7.07
C TYR A 245 -19.93 -0.61 -6.04
N ILE A 246 -20.61 -1.66 -6.42
CA ILE A 246 -20.69 -2.91 -5.65
C ILE A 246 -20.32 -4.05 -6.60
N LEU A 247 -19.18 -4.70 -6.34
CA LEU A 247 -18.76 -5.91 -7.03
C LEU A 247 -19.46 -7.10 -6.40
N ASP A 248 -20.29 -7.78 -7.16
CA ASP A 248 -21.08 -8.96 -6.79
C ASP A 248 -20.77 -10.16 -7.70
N LYS A 249 -21.35 -11.32 -7.41
CA LYS A 249 -21.15 -12.51 -8.24
C LYS A 249 -21.61 -12.34 -9.69
N GLN A 250 -22.68 -11.61 -9.94
CA GLN A 250 -23.19 -11.41 -11.28
C GLN A 250 -22.20 -10.61 -12.13
N LYS A 251 -21.61 -9.57 -11.57
CA LYS A 251 -20.56 -8.80 -12.24
C LYS A 251 -19.28 -9.62 -12.45
N MET A 252 -18.95 -10.51 -11.50
CA MET A 252 -17.83 -11.43 -11.64
C MET A 252 -17.94 -12.38 -12.84
N GLU A 253 -19.14 -12.66 -13.34
CA GLU A 253 -19.34 -13.47 -14.55
C GLU A 253 -18.85 -12.78 -15.82
N LEU A 254 -18.78 -11.44 -15.82
CA LEU A 254 -18.26 -10.64 -16.95
C LEU A 254 -16.74 -10.61 -17.02
N ALA A 255 -16.08 -10.92 -15.92
CA ALA A 255 -14.63 -10.81 -15.79
C ALA A 255 -13.90 -12.05 -16.32
N PRO A 256 -12.70 -11.91 -16.92
CA PRO A 256 -11.86 -13.03 -17.30
C PRO A 256 -11.57 -13.97 -16.12
N LYS A 257 -11.40 -15.26 -16.41
CA LYS A 257 -11.13 -16.29 -15.39
C LYS A 257 -9.79 -16.09 -14.68
N ASP A 258 -8.85 -15.42 -15.33
CA ASP A 258 -7.52 -15.10 -14.82
C ASP A 258 -7.34 -13.65 -14.36
N MET A 259 -8.42 -12.87 -14.28
CA MET A 259 -8.44 -11.58 -13.59
C MET A 259 -8.36 -11.81 -12.08
N TYR A 260 -7.67 -10.91 -11.35
CA TYR A 260 -7.66 -10.93 -9.89
C TYR A 260 -8.18 -9.62 -9.31
N ILE A 261 -8.82 -9.71 -8.14
CA ILE A 261 -9.38 -8.58 -7.42
C ILE A 261 -8.47 -8.24 -6.24
N LEU A 262 -8.00 -7.01 -6.18
CA LEU A 262 -7.23 -6.43 -5.10
C LEU A 262 -8.03 -5.35 -4.38
N HIS A 263 -7.74 -5.16 -3.10
CA HIS A 263 -8.32 -4.11 -2.28
C HIS A 263 -7.39 -3.78 -1.10
N PRO A 264 -7.06 -2.51 -0.82
CA PRO A 264 -6.15 -2.16 0.28
C PRO A 264 -6.76 -2.38 1.67
N LEU A 265 -8.08 -2.67 1.74
CA LEU A 265 -8.87 -2.82 2.97
C LEU A 265 -8.79 -1.57 3.91
N PRO A 266 -9.81 -1.32 4.75
CA PRO A 266 -11.02 -2.13 4.91
C PRO A 266 -11.99 -1.93 3.74
N ARG A 267 -12.69 -2.97 3.36
CA ARG A 267 -13.91 -2.82 2.56
C ARG A 267 -15.11 -2.56 3.48
N VAL A 268 -16.12 -1.93 2.94
CA VAL A 268 -17.43 -1.74 3.58
C VAL A 268 -18.47 -2.57 2.82
N ASN A 269 -18.89 -2.09 1.66
CA ASN A 269 -19.91 -2.73 0.82
C ASN A 269 -19.54 -2.78 -0.68
N GLU A 270 -18.42 -2.16 -1.06
CA GLU A 270 -17.96 -2.09 -2.45
C GLU A 270 -17.55 -3.45 -3.04
N ILE A 271 -17.36 -4.46 -2.20
CA ILE A 271 -17.24 -5.88 -2.60
C ILE A 271 -18.21 -6.68 -1.74
N ALA A 272 -19.18 -7.33 -2.37
CA ALA A 272 -20.13 -8.19 -1.69
C ALA A 272 -19.41 -9.40 -1.04
N VAL A 273 -19.90 -9.82 0.15
CA VAL A 273 -19.27 -10.93 0.91
C VAL A 273 -19.25 -12.23 0.11
N GLU A 274 -20.22 -12.45 -0.75
CA GLU A 274 -20.30 -13.64 -1.60
C GLU A 274 -19.15 -13.77 -2.63
N VAL A 275 -18.42 -12.69 -2.89
CA VAL A 275 -17.23 -12.68 -3.76
C VAL A 275 -16.02 -13.28 -3.05
N ASP A 276 -16.01 -13.37 -1.72
CA ASP A 276 -14.89 -13.90 -0.94
C ASP A 276 -14.51 -15.33 -1.29
N ASP A 277 -15.49 -16.14 -1.72
CA ASP A 277 -15.30 -17.53 -2.13
C ASP A 277 -14.84 -17.68 -3.59
N ASP A 278 -14.80 -16.60 -4.37
CA ASP A 278 -14.28 -16.63 -5.74
C ASP A 278 -12.74 -16.74 -5.71
N PRO A 279 -12.13 -17.70 -6.44
CA PRO A 279 -10.68 -17.88 -6.45
C PRO A 279 -9.89 -16.67 -6.98
N ARG A 280 -10.58 -15.73 -7.64
CA ARG A 280 -10.02 -14.47 -8.12
C ARG A 280 -9.98 -13.38 -7.04
N ALA A 281 -10.66 -13.57 -5.89
CA ALA A 281 -10.66 -12.65 -4.76
C ALA A 281 -9.32 -12.72 -4.01
N ALA A 282 -8.40 -11.81 -4.30
CA ALA A 282 -7.03 -11.86 -3.81
C ALA A 282 -6.73 -10.90 -2.64
N TYR A 283 -7.67 -10.07 -2.20
CA TYR A 283 -7.45 -9.00 -1.22
C TYR A 283 -7.05 -9.48 0.18
N PHE A 284 -7.43 -10.68 0.61
CA PHE A 284 -6.93 -11.24 1.87
C PHE A 284 -5.51 -11.82 1.70
N LYS A 285 -5.24 -12.45 0.55
CA LYS A 285 -3.89 -12.89 0.19
C LYS A 285 -2.95 -11.70 0.03
N GLN A 286 -3.42 -10.59 -0.53
CA GLN A 286 -2.71 -9.31 -0.60
C GLN A 286 -2.29 -8.82 0.80
N ALA A 287 -3.16 -8.91 1.80
CA ALA A 287 -2.81 -8.56 3.17
C ALA A 287 -1.66 -9.43 3.72
N GLN A 288 -1.62 -10.72 3.38
CA GLN A 288 -0.54 -11.63 3.73
C GLN A 288 0.77 -11.27 3.00
N TYR A 289 0.72 -10.98 1.71
CA TYR A 289 1.87 -10.48 0.95
C TYR A 289 2.46 -9.19 1.54
N GLY A 290 1.62 -8.37 2.18
CA GLY A 290 2.07 -7.21 2.94
C GLY A 290 3.04 -7.56 4.08
N VAL A 291 2.91 -8.72 4.71
CA VAL A 291 3.87 -9.18 5.72
C VAL A 291 5.20 -9.53 5.07
N TYR A 292 5.20 -10.32 3.99
CA TYR A 292 6.42 -10.76 3.32
C TYR A 292 7.23 -9.60 2.72
N VAL A 293 6.57 -8.63 2.09
CA VAL A 293 7.28 -7.47 1.55
C VAL A 293 7.84 -6.58 2.66
N ARG A 294 7.17 -6.47 3.80
CA ARG A 294 7.69 -5.74 4.97
C ARG A 294 8.86 -6.47 5.62
N MET A 295 8.86 -7.81 5.66
CA MET A 295 10.02 -8.60 6.07
C MET A 295 11.23 -8.29 5.18
N ALA A 296 11.06 -8.39 3.87
CA ALA A 296 12.12 -8.08 2.91
C ALA A 296 12.64 -6.64 3.04
N LEU A 297 11.72 -5.68 3.22
CA LEU A 297 12.06 -4.27 3.41
C LEU A 297 12.87 -4.04 4.70
N ILE A 298 12.48 -4.67 5.82
CA ILE A 298 13.20 -4.59 7.08
C ILE A 298 14.63 -5.13 6.91
N LEU A 299 14.79 -6.30 6.27
CA LEU A 299 16.10 -6.89 6.02
C LEU A 299 17.01 -5.97 5.18
N ARG A 300 16.46 -5.38 4.11
CA ARG A 300 17.20 -4.47 3.23
C ARG A 300 17.64 -3.19 3.94
N LEU A 301 16.76 -2.59 4.75
CA LEU A 301 17.07 -1.34 5.46
C LEU A 301 17.99 -1.56 6.67
N LEU A 302 17.96 -2.73 7.29
CA LEU A 302 18.88 -3.14 8.35
C LEU A 302 20.21 -3.71 7.79
N GLU A 303 20.34 -3.84 6.46
CA GLU A 303 21.51 -4.42 5.78
C GLU A 303 21.85 -5.83 6.31
N VAL A 304 20.81 -6.64 6.59
CA VAL A 304 20.97 -8.02 7.04
C VAL A 304 21.25 -8.90 5.82
N GLU A 305 22.39 -9.57 5.81
CA GLU A 305 22.75 -10.58 4.81
C GLU A 305 21.97 -11.88 5.03
N VAL A 306 21.34 -12.44 3.97
CA VAL A 306 20.46 -13.62 4.04
C VAL A 306 20.65 -14.56 2.86
#